data_d20b4b0636dbcb9da7a252c160c1a5f8
#
_entry.id   d20b4b0636dbcb9da7a252c160c1a5f8
#
_cell.length_a   1.000
_cell.length_b   1.000
_cell.length_c   1.000
_cell.angle_alpha   90.00
_cell.angle_beta   90.00
_cell.angle_gamma   90.00
#
_symmetry.space_group_name_H-M   'P 1'
#
loop_
_entity.id
_entity.type
_entity.pdbx_description
1 polymer ?
#
loop_
_entity_poly.entity_id
_entity_poly.type
_entity_poly.pdbx_seq_one_letter_code
_entity_poly.pdbx_strand_id
1 'polypeptide(L)'
;MTSRIMVGLVAVAMTGTSSAALADWTGKGELGGSFASGNSETEAVNAALEMKGSYDKWTHTLGFAGNYGSDSGGTTAQRWEVRGQTQYEITDRAYGFGAARYEDDRFSAYDFQATLSGGLGYKIIDNDRTKFWVQGGPGYRYAEFNDTGESEDGVIFRGDLGFDHQLTETTKIVERFLVETGSENTYLQNDIGLEVSINGALALRLGYQVRHNTDVLPGTEKTDTLTTIGLIYEIK
;
A
#
# COMPACT_ATOMS: atom_id res chain seq x y z
N MET A 1 19.53 17.81 23.12
CA MET A 1 20.64 17.16 22.38
C MET A 1 19.99 16.20 21.41
N THR A 2 19.83 16.61 20.19
CA THR A 2 19.10 15.89 19.12
C THR A 2 20.03 14.84 18.52
N SER A 3 19.87 13.59 18.90
CA SER A 3 20.52 12.46 18.21
C SER A 3 19.73 12.17 16.93
N ARG A 4 20.24 12.65 15.80
CA ARG A 4 19.78 12.21 14.49
C ARG A 4 20.32 10.80 14.26
N ILE A 5 19.52 9.79 14.55
CA ILE A 5 19.78 8.43 14.11
C ILE A 5 19.60 8.44 12.59
N MET A 6 20.72 8.30 11.92
CA MET A 6 20.81 8.12 10.48
C MET A 6 20.20 6.75 10.15
N VAL A 7 18.92 6.74 9.76
CA VAL A 7 18.28 5.54 9.20
C VAL A 7 19.03 5.21 7.91
N GLY A 8 19.92 4.25 8.01
CA GLY A 8 20.60 3.70 6.86
C GLY A 8 19.57 3.07 5.94
N LEU A 9 19.33 3.69 4.80
CA LEU A 9 18.60 3.14 3.69
C LEU A 9 19.25 1.80 3.36
N VAL A 10 18.65 0.68 3.79
CA VAL A 10 19.02 -0.64 3.31
C VAL A 10 18.55 -0.72 1.87
N ALA A 11 19.37 -0.21 0.97
CA ALA A 11 19.30 -0.52 -0.42
C ALA A 11 19.57 -2.03 -0.53
N VAL A 12 18.53 -2.83 -0.64
CA VAL A 12 18.67 -4.19 -1.16
C VAL A 12 19.18 -4.01 -2.58
N ALA A 13 20.51 -4.03 -2.71
CA ALA A 13 21.17 -4.09 -3.98
C ALA A 13 20.76 -5.42 -4.60
N MET A 14 19.76 -5.41 -5.48
CA MET A 14 19.54 -6.47 -6.44
C MET A 14 20.74 -6.46 -7.38
N THR A 15 21.81 -7.14 -7.01
CA THR A 15 22.91 -7.48 -7.93
C THR A 15 22.44 -8.61 -8.84
N GLY A 16 21.46 -8.32 -9.67
CA GLY A 16 21.06 -9.11 -10.83
C GLY A 16 21.68 -8.48 -12.04
N THR A 17 22.63 -9.17 -12.60
CA THR A 17 23.32 -8.83 -13.85
C THR A 17 22.34 -8.34 -14.93
N SER A 18 22.50 -7.08 -15.35
CA SER A 18 22.32 -6.47 -16.69
C SER A 18 21.26 -7.03 -17.67
N SER A 19 20.11 -7.52 -17.22
CA SER A 19 18.95 -7.78 -18.08
C SER A 19 17.76 -6.84 -17.76
N ALA A 20 17.91 -5.84 -16.92
CA ALA A 20 16.88 -4.88 -16.54
C ALA A 20 16.42 -3.95 -17.69
N ALA A 21 16.96 -4.13 -18.89
CA ALA A 21 16.71 -3.24 -20.02
C ALA A 21 15.46 -3.60 -20.85
N LEU A 22 14.74 -4.67 -20.54
CA LEU A 22 13.62 -5.16 -21.37
C LEU A 22 12.38 -5.55 -20.56
N ALA A 23 12.21 -5.08 -19.33
CA ALA A 23 10.94 -5.19 -18.65
C ALA A 23 9.98 -4.14 -19.23
N ASP A 24 8.81 -4.56 -19.68
CA ASP A 24 7.74 -3.64 -20.04
C ASP A 24 7.20 -3.03 -18.75
N TRP A 25 7.62 -1.81 -18.45
CA TRP A 25 7.17 -1.07 -17.30
C TRP A 25 5.90 -0.31 -17.65
N THR A 26 4.89 -0.50 -16.83
CA THR A 26 3.65 0.31 -16.81
C THR A 26 3.53 0.98 -15.46
N GLY A 27 2.78 2.06 -15.39
CA GLY A 27 2.61 2.76 -14.13
C GLY A 27 1.29 3.49 -14.04
N LYS A 28 0.95 3.88 -12.80
CA LYS A 28 -0.18 4.74 -12.49
C LYS A 28 0.27 5.81 -11.52
N GLY A 29 0.06 7.08 -11.87
CA GLY A 29 0.18 8.20 -10.95
C GLY A 29 -1.22 8.69 -10.57
N GLU A 30 -1.46 8.92 -9.30
CA GLU A 30 -2.71 9.51 -8.78
C GLU A 30 -2.40 10.81 -8.04
N LEU A 31 -3.23 11.82 -8.26
CA LEU A 31 -3.22 13.07 -7.52
C LEU A 31 -4.66 13.48 -7.21
N GLY A 32 -4.95 13.83 -5.96
CA GLY A 32 -6.31 14.18 -5.57
C GLY A 32 -6.41 14.85 -4.21
N GLY A 33 -7.65 15.05 -3.78
CA GLY A 33 -8.02 15.46 -2.44
C GLY A 33 -8.54 14.28 -1.63
N SER A 34 -8.40 14.38 -0.31
CA SER A 34 -8.90 13.38 0.63
C SER A 34 -9.54 14.02 1.85
N PHE A 35 -10.49 13.26 2.44
CA PHE A 35 -11.15 13.55 3.69
C PHE A 35 -10.89 12.38 4.63
N ALA A 36 -10.20 12.63 5.73
CA ALA A 36 -9.89 11.64 6.75
C ALA A 36 -10.82 11.77 7.95
N SER A 37 -11.13 10.65 8.60
CA SER A 37 -11.81 10.59 9.89
C SER A 37 -11.25 9.44 10.73
N GLY A 38 -11.22 9.62 12.05
CA GLY A 38 -10.60 8.74 13.02
C GLY A 38 -9.63 9.51 13.90
N ASN A 39 -8.38 9.07 13.98
CA ASN A 39 -7.34 9.77 14.72
C ASN A 39 -7.01 11.16 14.16
N SER A 40 -7.35 11.42 12.91
CA SER A 40 -7.21 12.73 12.24
C SER A 40 -8.49 13.05 11.48
N GLU A 41 -9.11 14.21 11.80
CA GLU A 41 -10.20 14.79 11.00
C GLU A 41 -9.63 15.91 10.17
N THR A 42 -9.46 15.71 8.86
CA THR A 42 -8.78 16.69 8.02
C THR A 42 -9.13 16.55 6.55
N GLU A 43 -8.98 17.68 5.85
CA GLU A 43 -8.92 17.75 4.39
C GLU A 43 -7.44 17.77 3.97
N ALA A 44 -7.06 16.95 3.02
CA ALA A 44 -5.68 16.80 2.62
C ALA A 44 -5.52 16.61 1.12
N VAL A 45 -4.29 16.78 0.63
CA VAL A 45 -3.88 16.39 -0.71
C VAL A 45 -3.23 15.01 -0.61
N ASN A 46 -3.58 14.13 -1.53
CA ASN A 46 -2.96 12.82 -1.67
C ASN A 46 -2.28 12.67 -3.03
N ALA A 47 -1.18 11.95 -3.03
CA ALA A 47 -0.47 11.54 -4.23
C ALA A 47 -0.08 10.06 -4.10
N ALA A 48 -0.20 9.32 -5.20
CA ALA A 48 0.29 7.95 -5.26
C ALA A 48 0.95 7.67 -6.61
N LEU A 49 1.92 6.76 -6.60
CA LEU A 49 2.59 6.24 -7.78
C LEU A 49 2.71 4.73 -7.62
N GLU A 50 2.33 3.99 -8.65
CA GLU A 50 2.58 2.57 -8.75
C GLU A 50 3.26 2.27 -10.08
N MET A 51 4.34 1.52 -10.03
CA MET A 51 5.10 1.04 -11.20
C MET A 51 5.11 -0.48 -11.16
N LYS A 52 4.80 -1.10 -12.29
CA LYS A 52 4.80 -2.54 -12.46
C LYS A 52 5.65 -2.91 -13.67
N GLY A 53 6.65 -3.76 -13.46
CA GLY A 53 7.49 -4.31 -14.51
C GLY A 53 7.39 -5.82 -14.56
N SER A 54 7.25 -6.41 -15.76
CA SER A 54 7.20 -7.86 -15.95
C SER A 54 8.29 -8.31 -16.92
N TYR A 55 8.98 -9.38 -16.55
CA TYR A 55 10.00 -10.01 -17.40
C TYR A 55 9.99 -11.52 -17.16
N ASP A 56 9.76 -12.30 -18.22
CA ASP A 56 9.60 -13.75 -18.16
C ASP A 56 8.54 -14.14 -17.09
N LYS A 57 8.95 -14.87 -16.07
CA LYS A 57 8.10 -15.30 -14.94
C LYS A 57 8.11 -14.33 -13.75
N TRP A 58 8.86 -13.25 -13.85
CA TRP A 58 8.98 -12.27 -12.78
C TRP A 58 8.09 -11.07 -12.99
N THR A 59 7.43 -10.64 -11.93
CA THR A 59 6.70 -9.37 -11.88
C THR A 59 7.17 -8.60 -10.65
N HIS A 60 7.54 -7.34 -10.86
CA HIS A 60 7.96 -6.42 -9.80
C HIS A 60 6.95 -5.27 -9.74
N THR A 61 6.51 -4.94 -8.54
CA THR A 61 5.63 -3.80 -8.29
C THR A 61 6.31 -2.91 -7.26
N LEU A 62 6.38 -1.62 -7.55
CA LEU A 62 6.84 -0.58 -6.63
C LEU A 62 5.71 0.41 -6.44
N GLY A 63 5.44 0.79 -5.21
CA GLY A 63 4.40 1.74 -4.86
C GLY A 63 4.92 2.82 -3.92
N PHE A 64 4.42 4.02 -4.11
CA PHE A 64 4.56 5.15 -3.20
C PHE A 64 3.17 5.75 -2.99
N ALA A 65 2.84 6.13 -1.77
CA ALA A 65 1.65 6.90 -1.45
C ALA A 65 1.98 7.96 -0.40
N GLY A 66 1.36 9.12 -0.50
CA GLY A 66 1.54 10.20 0.46
C GLY A 66 0.25 10.99 0.64
N ASN A 67 0.05 11.49 1.86
CA ASN A 67 -1.07 12.32 2.25
C ASN A 67 -0.53 13.48 3.10
N TYR A 68 -0.92 14.70 2.77
CA TYR A 68 -0.51 15.89 3.51
C TYR A 68 -1.68 16.88 3.63
N GLY A 69 -1.98 17.27 4.87
CA GLY A 69 -2.99 18.25 5.20
C GLY A 69 -2.46 19.28 6.19
N SER A 70 -2.97 20.49 6.08
CA SER A 70 -2.68 21.56 7.04
C SER A 70 -3.83 22.56 7.11
N ASP A 71 -4.04 23.16 8.27
CA ASP A 71 -4.96 24.26 8.51
C ASP A 71 -4.24 25.46 9.15
N SER A 72 -5.00 26.44 9.64
CA SER A 72 -4.44 27.61 10.31
C SER A 72 -3.72 27.30 11.64
N GLY A 73 -3.94 26.13 12.20
CA GLY A 73 -3.31 25.64 13.45
C GLY A 73 -2.05 24.82 13.24
N GLY A 74 -1.78 24.37 12.01
CA GLY A 74 -0.60 23.59 11.66
C GLY A 74 -0.86 22.40 10.74
N THR A 75 0.04 21.46 10.73
CA THR A 75 -0.10 20.19 9.97
C THR A 75 -1.15 19.32 10.63
N THR A 76 -2.13 18.85 9.86
CA THR A 76 -3.26 18.03 10.30
C THR A 76 -3.21 16.59 9.76
N ALA A 77 -2.45 16.35 8.69
CA ALA A 77 -2.14 15.02 8.18
C ALA A 77 -0.74 15.02 7.57
N GLN A 78 0.04 14.00 7.86
CA GLN A 78 1.37 13.79 7.27
C GLN A 78 1.67 12.30 7.34
N ARG A 79 1.49 11.63 6.21
CA ARG A 79 1.75 10.20 6.05
C ARG A 79 2.41 9.94 4.71
N TRP A 80 3.34 9.00 4.69
CA TRP A 80 3.86 8.44 3.43
C TRP A 80 4.17 6.95 3.59
N GLU A 81 4.06 6.25 2.49
CA GLU A 81 4.29 4.81 2.42
C GLU A 81 5.11 4.49 1.17
N VAL A 82 6.06 3.59 1.30
CA VAL A 82 6.75 2.93 0.19
C VAL A 82 6.53 1.44 0.30
N ARG A 83 6.18 0.80 -0.80
CA ARG A 83 6.01 -0.65 -0.88
C ARG A 83 6.72 -1.21 -2.11
N GLY A 84 7.22 -2.42 -1.95
CA GLY A 84 7.81 -3.20 -3.03
C GLY A 84 7.33 -4.63 -2.95
N GLN A 85 7.03 -5.24 -4.09
CA GLN A 85 6.70 -6.66 -4.18
C GLN A 85 7.36 -7.26 -5.41
N THR A 86 7.89 -8.46 -5.25
CA THR A 86 8.33 -9.31 -6.35
C THR A 86 7.55 -10.61 -6.34
N GLN A 87 7.15 -11.07 -7.52
CA GLN A 87 6.40 -12.31 -7.73
C GLN A 87 7.15 -13.17 -8.73
N TYR A 88 7.13 -14.48 -8.51
CA TYR A 88 7.62 -15.48 -9.43
C TYR A 88 6.51 -16.46 -9.79
N GLU A 89 6.15 -16.56 -11.06
CA GLU A 89 5.11 -17.47 -11.55
C GLU A 89 5.58 -18.93 -11.51
N ILE A 90 4.93 -19.73 -10.66
CA ILE A 90 5.17 -21.18 -10.52
C ILE A 90 4.33 -21.93 -11.55
N THR A 91 3.06 -21.51 -11.71
CA THR A 91 2.13 -21.96 -12.73
C THR A 91 1.35 -20.76 -13.26
N ASP A 92 0.47 -20.94 -14.24
CA ASP A 92 -0.40 -19.86 -14.76
C ASP A 92 -1.24 -19.17 -13.66
N ARG A 93 -1.50 -19.86 -12.56
CA ARG A 93 -2.33 -19.37 -11.44
C ARG A 93 -1.60 -19.20 -10.12
N ALA A 94 -0.61 -20.06 -9.84
CA ALA A 94 0.12 -20.05 -8.58
C ALA A 94 1.45 -19.30 -8.72
N TYR A 95 1.79 -18.49 -7.74
CA TYR A 95 3.04 -17.74 -7.68
C TYR A 95 3.61 -17.68 -6.26
N GLY A 96 4.93 -17.54 -6.16
CA GLY A 96 5.59 -17.15 -4.93
C GLY A 96 5.75 -15.63 -4.89
N PHE A 97 5.72 -15.02 -3.70
CA PHE A 97 5.97 -13.59 -3.55
C PHE A 97 6.91 -13.26 -2.40
N GLY A 98 7.59 -12.14 -2.52
CA GLY A 98 8.27 -11.42 -1.45
C GLY A 98 7.85 -9.96 -1.47
N ALA A 99 7.52 -9.39 -0.32
CA ALA A 99 7.03 -8.03 -0.19
C ALA A 99 7.67 -7.30 0.98
N ALA A 100 7.93 -6.01 0.78
CA ALA A 100 8.39 -5.08 1.81
C ALA A 100 7.51 -3.84 1.80
N ARG A 101 7.20 -3.30 2.98
CA ARG A 101 6.46 -2.06 3.17
C ARG A 101 7.13 -1.24 4.27
N TYR A 102 7.20 0.06 4.06
CA TYR A 102 7.57 1.05 5.06
C TYR A 102 6.53 2.16 5.05
N GLU A 103 6.03 2.48 6.20
CA GLU A 103 5.05 3.54 6.43
C GLU A 103 5.52 4.43 7.57
N ASP A 104 5.34 5.74 7.41
CA ASP A 104 5.57 6.78 8.40
C ASP A 104 4.29 7.63 8.46
N ASP A 105 3.67 7.69 9.63
CA ASP A 105 2.40 8.40 9.84
C ASP A 105 2.45 9.15 11.16
N ARG A 106 2.71 10.44 11.10
CA ARG A 106 2.86 11.32 12.26
C ARG A 106 1.64 11.37 13.18
N PHE A 107 0.46 11.02 12.67
CA PHE A 107 -0.80 11.11 13.40
C PHE A 107 -1.39 9.75 13.76
N SER A 108 -0.68 8.67 13.46
CA SER A 108 -1.03 7.31 13.84
C SER A 108 -0.51 6.95 15.24
N ALA A 109 -0.93 5.81 15.76
CA ALA A 109 -0.37 5.22 16.99
C ALA A 109 1.13 4.90 16.85
N TYR A 110 1.56 4.56 15.64
CA TYR A 110 2.96 4.27 15.31
C TYR A 110 3.56 5.41 14.48
N ASP A 111 4.72 5.94 14.92
CA ASP A 111 5.51 6.91 14.16
C ASP A 111 5.93 6.31 12.80
N PHE A 112 6.43 5.08 12.85
CA PHE A 112 6.66 4.31 11.62
C PHE A 112 6.46 2.81 11.82
N GLN A 113 6.23 2.12 10.70
CA GLN A 113 6.14 0.67 10.62
C GLN A 113 6.90 0.16 9.40
N ALA A 114 7.65 -0.92 9.58
CA ALA A 114 8.33 -1.63 8.51
C ALA A 114 7.95 -3.11 8.53
N THR A 115 7.56 -3.66 7.39
CA THR A 115 7.23 -5.09 7.26
C THR A 115 8.01 -5.72 6.13
N LEU A 116 8.43 -6.97 6.35
CA LEU A 116 8.98 -7.85 5.33
C LEU A 116 8.22 -9.17 5.38
N SER A 117 7.74 -9.66 4.25
CA SER A 117 6.93 -10.88 4.18
C SER A 117 7.20 -11.66 2.90
N GLY A 118 6.85 -12.94 2.91
CA GLY A 118 6.93 -13.77 1.73
C GLY A 118 6.01 -14.98 1.87
N GLY A 119 5.58 -15.52 0.73
CA GLY A 119 4.64 -16.62 0.74
C GLY A 119 4.18 -17.03 -0.65
N LEU A 120 2.97 -17.55 -0.71
CA LEU A 120 2.34 -18.02 -1.93
C LEU A 120 1.08 -17.23 -2.24
N GLY A 121 0.80 -17.09 -3.53
CA GLY A 121 -0.41 -16.49 -4.03
C GLY A 121 -1.08 -17.34 -5.10
N TYR A 122 -2.35 -17.07 -5.31
CA TYR A 122 -3.18 -17.78 -6.29
C TYR A 122 -4.14 -16.83 -7.00
N LYS A 123 -4.13 -16.87 -8.34
CA LYS A 123 -5.07 -16.16 -9.21
C LYS A 123 -6.35 -17.00 -9.33
N ILE A 124 -7.40 -16.62 -8.59
CA ILE A 124 -8.68 -17.34 -8.56
C ILE A 124 -9.43 -17.12 -9.87
N ILE A 125 -9.49 -15.85 -10.31
CA ILE A 125 -10.05 -15.43 -11.59
C ILE A 125 -9.00 -14.56 -12.28
N ASP A 126 -8.68 -14.88 -13.52
CA ASP A 126 -7.74 -14.12 -14.34
C ASP A 126 -8.24 -14.10 -15.78
N ASN A 127 -9.09 -13.12 -16.09
CA ASN A 127 -9.61 -12.84 -17.43
C ASN A 127 -9.67 -11.33 -17.67
N ASP A 128 -10.04 -10.92 -18.89
CA ASP A 128 -10.02 -9.51 -19.29
C ASP A 128 -11.02 -8.64 -18.51
N ARG A 129 -12.10 -9.23 -17.99
CA ARG A 129 -13.14 -8.50 -17.26
C ARG A 129 -12.91 -8.52 -15.74
N THR A 130 -12.33 -9.60 -15.21
CA THR A 130 -12.21 -9.80 -13.76
C THR A 130 -10.86 -10.37 -13.43
N LYS A 131 -10.17 -9.72 -12.50
CA LYS A 131 -8.96 -10.21 -11.84
C LYS A 131 -9.28 -10.41 -10.36
N PHE A 132 -9.10 -11.61 -9.84
CA PHE A 132 -9.27 -11.92 -8.43
C PHE A 132 -8.16 -12.84 -7.97
N TRP A 133 -7.39 -12.36 -7.02
CA TRP A 133 -6.26 -13.09 -6.46
C TRP A 133 -6.21 -12.96 -4.94
N VAL A 134 -5.59 -13.95 -4.31
CA VAL A 134 -5.28 -13.96 -2.88
C VAL A 134 -3.83 -14.38 -2.71
N GLN A 135 -3.18 -13.88 -1.67
CA GLN A 135 -1.84 -14.31 -1.29
C GLN A 135 -1.67 -14.27 0.22
N GLY A 136 -0.72 -15.05 0.75
CA GLY A 136 -0.43 -15.03 2.17
C GLY A 136 0.84 -15.76 2.53
N GLY A 137 1.37 -15.45 3.70
CA GLY A 137 2.56 -16.10 4.24
C GLY A 137 3.09 -15.40 5.49
N PRO A 138 4.17 -15.93 6.07
CA PRO A 138 4.84 -15.34 7.22
C PRO A 138 5.54 -14.04 6.85
N GLY A 139 5.69 -13.19 7.85
CA GLY A 139 6.43 -11.95 7.76
C GLY A 139 7.00 -11.54 9.11
N TYR A 140 7.67 -10.42 9.13
CA TYR A 140 8.21 -9.78 10.31
C TYR A 140 7.88 -8.30 10.27
N ARG A 141 7.36 -7.75 11.37
CA ARG A 141 7.04 -6.35 11.54
C ARG A 141 7.98 -5.75 12.59
N TYR A 142 8.42 -4.53 12.33
CA TYR A 142 9.04 -3.63 13.29
C TYR A 142 8.28 -2.31 13.26
N ALA A 143 7.88 -1.80 14.42
CA ALA A 143 7.15 -0.55 14.57
C ALA A 143 7.68 0.22 15.78
N GLU A 144 7.53 1.55 15.76
CA GLU A 144 7.85 2.44 16.87
C GLU A 144 6.61 3.27 17.21
N PHE A 145 6.26 3.33 18.51
CA PHE A 145 5.13 4.11 18.99
C PHE A 145 5.44 5.61 18.98
N ASN A 146 4.47 6.40 18.51
CA ASN A 146 4.62 7.83 18.31
C ASN A 146 4.81 8.61 19.63
N ASP A 147 4.16 8.21 20.73
CA ASP A 147 4.15 8.93 21.99
C ASP A 147 5.28 8.52 22.94
N THR A 148 5.65 7.24 22.96
CA THR A 148 6.67 6.70 23.89
C THR A 148 8.04 6.53 23.25
N GLY A 149 8.10 6.36 21.91
CA GLY A 149 9.32 5.97 21.20
C GLY A 149 9.75 4.53 21.51
N GLU A 150 8.90 3.75 22.17
CA GLU A 150 9.14 2.32 22.38
C GLU A 150 8.93 1.56 21.08
N SER A 151 9.72 0.53 20.86
CA SER A 151 9.60 -0.31 19.66
C SER A 151 8.88 -1.62 19.97
N GLU A 152 8.10 -2.05 19.01
CA GLU A 152 7.45 -3.36 18.96
C GLU A 152 7.91 -4.10 17.70
N ASP A 153 8.31 -5.35 17.86
CA ASP A 153 8.70 -6.18 16.73
C ASP A 153 8.27 -7.62 16.91
N GLY A 154 8.03 -8.32 15.82
CA GLY A 154 7.63 -9.71 15.89
C GLY A 154 7.25 -10.35 14.57
N VAL A 155 7.06 -11.66 14.65
CA VAL A 155 6.56 -12.46 13.53
C VAL A 155 5.09 -12.14 13.33
N ILE A 156 4.72 -11.93 12.07
CA ILE A 156 3.33 -11.73 11.64
C ILE A 156 2.96 -12.79 10.60
N PHE A 157 1.66 -12.99 10.43
CA PHE A 157 1.10 -13.59 9.23
C PHE A 157 0.47 -12.49 8.40
N ARG A 158 0.85 -12.41 7.12
CA ARG A 158 0.29 -11.49 6.15
C ARG A 158 -0.64 -12.20 5.20
N GLY A 159 -1.81 -11.61 4.95
CA GLY A 159 -2.73 -12.01 3.90
C GLY A 159 -3.15 -10.80 3.07
N ASP A 160 -3.20 -10.96 1.75
CA ASP A 160 -3.68 -9.94 0.82
C ASP A 160 -4.73 -10.53 -0.12
N LEU A 161 -5.65 -9.67 -0.53
CA LEU A 161 -6.64 -9.95 -1.55
C LEU A 161 -6.69 -8.77 -2.51
N GLY A 162 -6.79 -9.08 -3.80
CA GLY A 162 -7.05 -8.06 -4.83
C GLY A 162 -8.16 -8.49 -5.76
N PHE A 163 -9.07 -7.55 -6.03
CA PHE A 163 -10.19 -7.75 -6.94
C PHE A 163 -10.32 -6.52 -7.84
N ASP A 164 -10.29 -6.75 -9.15
CA ASP A 164 -10.57 -5.74 -10.17
C ASP A 164 -11.69 -6.27 -11.07
N HIS A 165 -12.74 -5.49 -11.28
CA HIS A 165 -13.85 -5.89 -12.13
C HIS A 165 -14.30 -4.75 -13.03
N GLN A 166 -14.32 -5.01 -14.34
CA GLN A 166 -14.82 -4.08 -15.36
C GLN A 166 -16.35 -4.11 -15.39
N LEU A 167 -16.97 -3.05 -14.86
CA LEU A 167 -18.44 -2.89 -14.84
C LEU A 167 -18.96 -2.55 -16.23
N THR A 168 -18.31 -1.56 -16.88
CA THR A 168 -18.62 -1.10 -18.25
C THR A 168 -17.31 -0.94 -19.03
N GLU A 169 -17.36 -0.52 -20.28
CA GLU A 169 -16.16 -0.24 -21.09
C GLU A 169 -15.24 0.83 -20.46
N THR A 170 -15.79 1.74 -19.67
CA THR A 170 -15.06 2.86 -19.08
C THR A 170 -14.98 2.83 -17.56
N THR A 171 -15.73 1.95 -16.88
CA THR A 171 -15.86 1.96 -15.42
C THR A 171 -15.43 0.62 -14.84
N LYS A 172 -14.52 0.65 -13.88
CA LYS A 172 -14.11 -0.52 -13.11
C LYS A 172 -14.15 -0.27 -11.60
N ILE A 173 -14.40 -1.33 -10.85
CA ILE A 173 -14.24 -1.39 -9.41
C ILE A 173 -12.89 -2.05 -9.08
N VAL A 174 -12.21 -1.51 -8.11
CA VAL A 174 -10.90 -1.99 -7.63
C VAL A 174 -10.99 -2.17 -6.13
N GLU A 175 -10.56 -3.32 -5.63
CA GLU A 175 -10.54 -3.67 -4.21
C GLU A 175 -9.16 -4.19 -3.83
N ARG A 176 -8.63 -3.72 -2.71
CA ARG A 176 -7.38 -4.21 -2.09
C ARG A 176 -7.61 -4.37 -0.60
N PHE A 177 -7.40 -5.57 -0.12
CA PHE A 177 -7.49 -5.89 1.30
C PHE A 177 -6.16 -6.46 1.77
N LEU A 178 -5.71 -5.99 2.93
CA LEU A 178 -4.50 -6.42 3.61
C LEU A 178 -4.85 -6.76 5.06
N VAL A 179 -4.34 -7.88 5.55
CA VAL A 179 -4.30 -8.23 6.97
C VAL A 179 -2.86 -8.59 7.36
N GLU A 180 -2.39 -8.00 8.45
CA GLU A 180 -1.11 -8.36 9.08
C GLU A 180 -1.41 -8.66 10.56
N THR A 181 -1.34 -9.93 10.96
CA THR A 181 -1.67 -10.36 12.32
C THR A 181 -0.42 -10.88 13.02
N GLY A 182 -0.15 -10.36 14.21
CA GLY A 182 0.93 -10.77 15.11
C GLY A 182 0.40 -11.11 16.49
N SER A 183 1.31 -11.27 17.47
CA SER A 183 0.94 -11.55 18.86
C SER A 183 0.29 -10.36 19.55
N GLU A 184 0.72 -9.15 19.22
CA GLU A 184 0.32 -7.92 19.90
C GLU A 184 -0.84 -7.22 19.17
N ASN A 185 -0.72 -7.01 17.86
CA ASN A 185 -1.68 -6.26 17.07
C ASN A 185 -2.05 -6.97 15.78
N THR A 186 -3.29 -6.82 15.35
CA THR A 186 -3.74 -7.13 14.00
C THR A 186 -4.06 -5.82 13.27
N TYR A 187 -3.33 -5.56 12.19
CA TYR A 187 -3.58 -4.47 11.27
C TYR A 187 -4.43 -4.94 10.10
N LEU A 188 -5.48 -4.20 9.80
CA LEU A 188 -6.37 -4.43 8.67
C LEU A 188 -6.41 -3.16 7.82
N GLN A 189 -6.29 -3.31 6.51
CA GLN A 189 -6.53 -2.22 5.56
C GLN A 189 -7.43 -2.71 4.45
N ASN A 190 -8.48 -1.96 4.16
CA ASN A 190 -9.35 -2.16 3.01
C ASN A 190 -9.36 -0.88 2.17
N ASP A 191 -9.15 -1.01 0.88
CA ASP A 191 -9.20 0.09 -0.09
C ASP A 191 -10.10 -0.31 -1.24
N ILE A 192 -11.27 0.32 -1.36
CA ILE A 192 -12.19 0.15 -2.47
C ILE A 192 -12.23 1.41 -3.32
N GLY A 193 -12.18 1.26 -4.64
CA GLY A 193 -12.17 2.36 -5.59
C GLY A 193 -13.09 2.11 -6.77
N LEU A 194 -13.76 3.19 -7.21
CA LEU A 194 -14.43 3.25 -8.50
C LEU A 194 -13.59 4.12 -9.43
N GLU A 195 -13.12 3.53 -10.53
CA GLU A 195 -12.31 4.23 -11.54
C GLU A 195 -13.13 4.39 -12.83
N VAL A 196 -13.21 5.62 -13.33
CA VAL A 196 -13.94 5.95 -14.57
C VAL A 196 -12.96 6.56 -15.56
N SER A 197 -12.68 5.86 -16.65
CA SER A 197 -11.81 6.33 -17.73
C SER A 197 -12.41 7.54 -18.43
N ILE A 198 -11.64 8.61 -18.52
CA ILE A 198 -11.95 9.83 -19.27
C ILE A 198 -11.44 9.67 -20.72
N ASN A 199 -10.24 9.11 -20.85
CA ASN A 199 -9.61 8.79 -22.12
C ASN A 199 -8.55 7.67 -21.92
N GLY A 200 -7.74 7.40 -22.96
CA GLY A 200 -6.74 6.31 -22.93
C GLY A 200 -5.59 6.47 -21.93
N ALA A 201 -5.48 7.61 -21.24
CA ALA A 201 -4.41 7.89 -20.29
C ALA A 201 -4.93 8.44 -18.93
N LEU A 202 -6.15 8.97 -18.89
CA LEU A 202 -6.72 9.63 -17.72
C LEU A 202 -7.97 8.92 -17.22
N ALA A 203 -8.06 8.73 -15.92
CA ALA A 203 -9.27 8.26 -15.24
C ALA A 203 -9.54 9.10 -13.98
N LEU A 204 -10.82 9.19 -13.60
CA LEU A 204 -11.26 9.70 -12.32
C LEU A 204 -11.38 8.53 -11.35
N ARG A 205 -10.92 8.71 -10.10
CA ARG A 205 -11.10 7.73 -9.02
C ARG A 205 -11.89 8.34 -7.87
N LEU A 206 -12.86 7.59 -7.38
CA LEU A 206 -13.45 7.76 -6.06
C LEU A 206 -12.99 6.57 -5.22
N GLY A 207 -12.26 6.82 -4.14
CA GLY A 207 -11.71 5.82 -3.25
C GLY A 207 -12.24 5.93 -1.83
N TYR A 208 -12.38 4.79 -1.16
CA TYR A 208 -12.67 4.73 0.27
C TYR A 208 -11.75 3.69 0.90
N GLN A 209 -10.95 4.13 1.87
CA GLN A 209 -10.02 3.29 2.61
C GLN A 209 -10.44 3.23 4.08
N VAL A 210 -10.36 2.05 4.66
CA VAL A 210 -10.51 1.80 6.10
C VAL A 210 -9.23 1.15 6.59
N ARG A 211 -8.67 1.68 7.67
CA ARG A 211 -7.54 1.10 8.41
C ARG A 211 -7.97 0.80 9.83
N HIS A 212 -7.62 -0.37 10.33
CA HIS A 212 -7.99 -0.78 11.68
C HIS A 212 -6.83 -1.49 12.38
N ASN A 213 -6.53 -1.07 13.60
CA ASN A 213 -5.64 -1.74 14.52
C ASN A 213 -6.44 -2.31 15.68
N THR A 214 -6.23 -3.58 16.01
CA THR A 214 -6.95 -4.23 17.14
C THR A 214 -6.43 -3.77 18.48
N ASP A 215 -5.15 -3.40 18.54
CA ASP A 215 -4.51 -2.85 19.73
C ASP A 215 -3.88 -1.48 19.41
N VAL A 216 -4.17 -0.51 20.27
CA VAL A 216 -3.68 0.86 20.16
C VAL A 216 -3.54 1.44 21.57
N LEU A 217 -2.73 2.48 21.72
CA LEU A 217 -2.53 3.17 22.99
C LEU A 217 -3.86 3.83 23.48
N PRO A 218 -4.04 3.96 24.81
CA PRO A 218 -5.19 4.64 25.36
C PRO A 218 -5.33 6.08 24.83
N GLY A 219 -6.50 6.40 24.29
CA GLY A 219 -6.78 7.70 23.70
C GLY A 219 -6.59 7.77 22.18
N THR A 220 -6.11 6.70 21.57
CA THR A 220 -6.00 6.57 20.11
C THR A 220 -7.21 5.78 19.56
N GLU A 221 -7.78 6.23 18.45
CA GLU A 221 -8.84 5.48 17.78
C GLU A 221 -8.27 4.27 17.05
N LYS A 222 -9.03 3.17 17.07
CA LYS A 222 -8.63 1.91 16.39
C LYS A 222 -8.85 1.94 14.90
N THR A 223 -9.71 2.83 14.42
CA THR A 223 -10.16 2.85 13.02
C THR A 223 -10.02 4.23 12.44
N ASP A 224 -9.29 4.32 11.34
CA ASP A 224 -9.21 5.51 10.50
C ASP A 224 -9.89 5.25 9.17
N THR A 225 -10.54 6.25 8.61
CA THR A 225 -11.11 6.21 7.27
C THR A 225 -10.57 7.34 6.41
N LEU A 226 -10.43 7.07 5.11
CA LEU A 226 -9.96 8.03 4.14
C LEU A 226 -10.83 7.94 2.89
N THR A 227 -11.55 9.00 2.57
CA THR A 227 -12.25 9.16 1.29
C THR A 227 -11.39 10.00 0.36
N THR A 228 -11.16 9.51 -0.86
CA THR A 228 -10.31 10.19 -1.85
C THR A 228 -11.09 10.45 -3.13
N ILE A 229 -10.83 11.60 -3.75
CA ILE A 229 -11.26 11.92 -5.11
C ILE A 229 -10.00 12.38 -5.85
N GLY A 230 -9.62 11.67 -6.90
CA GLY A 230 -8.38 11.93 -7.61
C GLY A 230 -8.45 11.65 -9.10
N LEU A 231 -7.45 12.16 -9.80
CA LEU A 231 -7.16 11.84 -11.19
C LEU A 231 -6.03 10.82 -11.24
N ILE A 232 -6.25 9.77 -12.01
CA ILE A 232 -5.22 8.78 -12.34
C ILE A 232 -4.68 9.09 -13.73
N TYR A 233 -3.34 9.09 -13.85
CA TYR A 233 -2.63 9.09 -15.11
C TYR A 233 -1.97 7.73 -15.33
N GLU A 234 -2.31 7.04 -16.43
CA GLU A 234 -1.71 5.77 -16.81
C GLU A 234 -0.44 6.01 -17.64
N ILE A 235 0.69 5.49 -17.17
CA ILE A 235 2.01 5.52 -17.81
C ILE A 235 2.18 4.18 -18.54
N LYS A 236 2.34 4.26 -19.86
CA LYS A 236 2.51 3.10 -20.75
C LYS A 236 3.93 3.00 -21.22
#